data_b02eb24c188de793e7517d9bf7eac86a
#
_entry.id   b02eb24c188de793e7517d9bf7eac86a
#
_cell.length_a   1.000
_cell.length_b   1.000
_cell.length_c   1.000
_cell.angle_alpha   90.00
_cell.angle_beta   90.00
_cell.angle_gamma   90.00
#
_symmetry.space_group_name_H-M   'P 1'
#
loop_
_entity.id
_entity.type
_entity.pdbx_description
1 polymer ?
#
loop_
_entity_poly.entity_id
_entity_poly.type
_entity_poly.pdbx_seq_one_letter_code
_entity_poly.pdbx_strand_id
1 'polypeptide(L)'
;APNEKITREQIAAIFYRFDQWMAEEYDNGEGYHTDIDRRAELSAFPDAAQVSSWAADAMSWAVGNELISGSREGDAVYLCPRNDATRAQVACIFDRYLR
;
A
#
# COMPACT_ATOMS: atom_id res chain seq x y z
N ALA A 1 -18.74 11.10 5.28
CA ALA A 1 -18.71 12.55 5.01
C ALA A 1 -17.87 12.82 3.76
N PRO A 2 -18.35 13.77 2.81
CA PRO A 2 -17.64 14.01 1.55
C PRO A 2 -16.26 14.61 1.73
N ASN A 3 -15.96 15.10 2.94
CA ASN A 3 -14.66 15.67 3.24
C ASN A 3 -13.74 14.73 4.00
N GLU A 4 -14.17 13.51 4.22
CA GLU A 4 -13.32 12.53 4.87
C GLU A 4 -12.14 12.19 3.96
N LYS A 5 -10.99 12.10 4.56
CA LYS A 5 -9.77 11.77 3.85
C LYS A 5 -9.35 10.35 4.18
N ILE A 6 -8.71 9.71 3.23
CA ILE A 6 -8.20 8.37 3.42
C ILE A 6 -6.69 8.45 3.60
N THR A 7 -6.17 7.74 4.59
CA THR A 7 -4.74 7.72 4.84
C THR A 7 -4.04 6.73 3.92
N ARG A 8 -2.72 6.86 3.83
CA ARG A 8 -1.92 5.97 2.99
C ARG A 8 -2.05 4.52 3.46
N GLU A 9 -2.05 4.27 4.78
CA GLU A 9 -2.22 2.91 5.29
C GLU A 9 -3.63 2.37 5.09
N GLN A 10 -4.64 3.24 5.12
CA GLN A 10 -6.02 2.82 4.83
C GLN A 10 -6.17 2.39 3.37
N ILE A 11 -5.59 3.15 2.44
CA ILE A 11 -5.69 2.78 1.03
C ILE A 11 -4.90 1.49 0.74
N ALA A 12 -3.78 1.29 1.42
CA ALA A 12 -3.04 0.04 1.31
C ALA A 12 -3.89 -1.15 1.77
N ALA A 13 -4.61 -0.97 2.89
CA ALA A 13 -5.49 -2.02 3.42
C ALA A 13 -6.63 -2.35 2.46
N ILE A 14 -7.22 -1.34 1.82
CA ILE A 14 -8.30 -1.53 0.86
C ILE A 14 -7.79 -2.34 -0.34
N PHE A 15 -6.66 -1.95 -0.92
CA PHE A 15 -6.09 -2.66 -2.06
C PHE A 15 -5.68 -4.09 -1.70
N TYR A 16 -5.14 -4.28 -0.51
CA TYR A 16 -4.73 -5.60 -0.06
C TYR A 16 -5.91 -6.55 0.07
N ARG A 17 -7.01 -6.08 0.66
CA ARG A 17 -8.24 -6.87 0.76
C ARG A 17 -8.80 -7.21 -0.61
N PHE A 18 -8.79 -6.25 -1.51
CA PHE A 18 -9.25 -6.47 -2.88
C PHE A 18 -8.39 -7.52 -3.57
N ASP A 19 -7.08 -7.42 -3.42
CA ASP A 19 -6.15 -8.35 -4.05
C ASP A 19 -6.31 -9.77 -3.48
N GLN A 20 -6.53 -9.90 -2.17
CA GLN A 20 -6.82 -11.19 -1.55
C GLN A 20 -8.10 -11.80 -2.12
N TRP A 21 -9.14 -10.99 -2.23
CA TRP A 21 -10.40 -11.43 -2.80
C TRP A 21 -10.22 -11.90 -4.25
N MET A 22 -9.49 -11.13 -5.03
CA MET A 22 -9.20 -11.49 -6.41
C MET A 22 -8.41 -12.79 -6.50
N ALA A 23 -7.46 -12.98 -5.60
CA ALA A 23 -6.66 -14.22 -5.58
C ALA A 23 -7.53 -15.44 -5.30
N GLU A 24 -8.54 -15.30 -4.44
CA GLU A 24 -9.45 -16.40 -4.12
C GLU A 24 -10.43 -16.68 -5.25
N GLU A 25 -10.97 -15.62 -5.89
CA GLU A 25 -11.99 -15.76 -6.92
C GLU A 25 -11.41 -16.18 -8.28
N TYR A 26 -10.21 -15.77 -8.58
CA TYR A 26 -9.60 -15.94 -9.88
C TYR A 26 -8.24 -16.61 -9.78
N ASP A 27 -8.19 -17.71 -9.04
CA ASP A 27 -6.95 -18.44 -8.76
C ASP A 27 -6.45 -19.19 -10.00
N ASN A 28 -6.24 -18.47 -11.08
CA ASN A 28 -5.71 -19.02 -12.32
C ASN A 28 -4.43 -18.33 -12.78
N GLY A 29 -3.91 -17.43 -11.95
CA GLY A 29 -2.69 -16.69 -12.26
C GLY A 29 -2.86 -15.57 -13.27
N GLU A 30 -4.08 -15.33 -13.72
CA GLU A 30 -4.36 -14.28 -14.68
C GLU A 30 -5.09 -13.12 -14.00
N GLY A 31 -4.80 -11.91 -14.42
CA GLY A 31 -5.49 -10.72 -13.93
C GLY A 31 -4.88 -10.09 -12.71
N TYR A 32 -3.82 -10.67 -12.17
CA TYR A 32 -3.11 -10.10 -11.04
C TYR A 32 -1.77 -9.58 -11.50
N HIS A 33 -1.44 -8.41 -11.00
CA HIS A 33 -0.14 -7.79 -11.27
C HIS A 33 0.71 -7.70 -10.02
N THR A 34 0.22 -8.28 -8.91
CA THR A 34 0.93 -8.27 -7.64
C THR A 34 1.20 -9.70 -7.18
N ASP A 35 2.20 -9.83 -6.32
CA ASP A 35 2.47 -11.06 -5.59
C ASP A 35 1.85 -10.90 -4.21
N ILE A 36 0.77 -11.63 -3.94
CA ILE A 36 0.02 -11.50 -2.69
C ILE A 36 0.88 -11.85 -1.46
N ASP A 37 1.90 -12.67 -1.66
CA ASP A 37 2.77 -13.09 -0.57
C ASP A 37 4.02 -12.24 -0.41
N ARG A 38 4.27 -11.32 -1.35
CA ARG A 38 5.48 -10.49 -1.29
C ARG A 38 5.35 -9.43 -0.22
N ARG A 39 6.40 -9.30 0.58
CA ARG A 39 6.48 -8.33 1.67
C ARG A 39 7.78 -7.58 1.62
N ALA A 40 7.75 -6.32 2.03
CA ALA A 40 8.93 -5.52 2.24
C ALA A 40 9.26 -5.48 3.73
N GLU A 41 10.54 -5.26 4.04
CA GLU A 41 10.96 -5.06 5.43
C GLU A 41 10.72 -3.61 5.82
N LEU A 42 9.64 -3.35 6.55
CA LEU A 42 9.26 -1.97 6.91
C LEU A 42 10.21 -1.34 7.92
N SER A 43 10.94 -2.15 8.68
CA SER A 43 11.87 -1.62 9.69
C SER A 43 12.99 -0.77 9.08
N ALA A 44 13.20 -0.86 7.77
CA ALA A 44 14.15 0.00 7.08
C ALA A 44 13.71 1.47 7.00
N PHE A 45 12.43 1.75 7.27
CA PHE A 45 11.90 3.11 7.21
C PHE A 45 11.91 3.73 8.61
N PRO A 46 12.32 5.02 8.74
CA PRO A 46 12.43 5.65 10.05
C PRO A 46 11.11 5.69 10.83
N ASP A 47 9.98 5.76 10.12
CA ASP A 47 8.67 5.87 10.73
C ASP A 47 7.87 4.57 10.71
N ALA A 48 8.53 3.45 10.60
CA ALA A 48 7.86 2.14 10.56
C ALA A 48 6.95 1.92 11.78
N ALA A 49 7.35 2.45 12.95
CA ALA A 49 6.57 2.31 14.17
C ALA A 49 5.23 3.04 14.12
N GLN A 50 5.04 3.96 13.18
CA GLN A 50 3.78 4.68 13.02
C GLN A 50 2.73 3.91 12.23
N VAL A 51 3.12 2.81 11.59
CA VAL A 51 2.17 1.95 10.89
C VAL A 51 1.29 1.24 11.92
N SER A 52 -0.02 1.38 11.76
CA SER A 52 -0.96 0.73 12.67
C SER A 52 -0.86 -0.79 12.53
N SER A 53 -1.05 -1.51 13.65
CA SER A 53 -0.90 -2.97 13.63
C SER A 53 -1.86 -3.64 12.65
N TRP A 54 -3.08 -3.11 12.51
CA TRP A 54 -4.06 -3.65 11.58
C TRP A 54 -3.67 -3.44 10.10
N ALA A 55 -2.77 -2.51 9.83
CA ALA A 55 -2.34 -2.16 8.47
C ALA A 55 -0.93 -2.68 8.15
N ALA A 56 -0.25 -3.32 9.09
CA ALA A 56 1.15 -3.68 8.93
C ALA A 56 1.38 -4.62 7.74
N ASP A 57 0.57 -5.66 7.60
CA ASP A 57 0.69 -6.59 6.48
C ASP A 57 0.38 -5.91 5.15
N ALA A 58 -0.68 -5.09 5.13
CA ALA A 58 -1.07 -4.39 3.92
C ALA A 58 0.00 -3.41 3.46
N MET A 59 0.59 -2.66 4.39
CA MET A 59 1.67 -1.73 4.05
C MET A 59 2.91 -2.47 3.55
N SER A 60 3.28 -3.56 4.20
CA SER A 60 4.42 -4.37 3.78
C SER A 60 4.20 -4.95 2.39
N TRP A 61 3.00 -5.44 2.12
CA TRP A 61 2.63 -5.92 0.79
C TRP A 61 2.67 -4.80 -0.25
N ALA A 62 2.11 -3.64 0.05
CA ALA A 62 2.06 -2.53 -0.89
C ALA A 62 3.45 -2.00 -1.23
N VAL A 63 4.33 -1.88 -0.25
CA VAL A 63 5.71 -1.46 -0.47
C VAL A 63 6.47 -2.53 -1.23
N GLY A 64 6.30 -3.80 -0.86
CA GLY A 64 6.98 -4.92 -1.50
C GLY A 64 6.61 -5.08 -2.97
N ASN A 65 5.36 -4.74 -3.33
CA ASN A 65 4.89 -4.79 -4.72
C ASN A 65 5.03 -3.45 -5.43
N GLU A 66 5.72 -2.51 -4.82
CA GLU A 66 6.01 -1.19 -5.40
C GLU A 66 4.77 -0.36 -5.71
N LEU A 67 3.67 -0.64 -5.02
CA LEU A 67 2.44 0.15 -5.15
C LEU A 67 2.55 1.47 -4.40
N ILE A 68 3.23 1.43 -3.25
CA ILE A 68 3.51 2.61 -2.45
C ILE A 68 5.02 2.74 -2.34
N SER A 69 5.54 3.88 -2.75
CA SER A 69 6.92 4.26 -2.50
C SER A 69 6.92 5.31 -1.41
N GLY A 70 7.96 5.36 -0.61
CA GLY A 70 8.03 6.33 0.46
C GLY A 70 8.20 7.76 -0.05
N SER A 71 8.03 8.72 0.85
CA SER A 71 8.28 10.13 0.58
C SER A 71 9.70 10.47 1.04
N ARG A 72 10.50 10.99 0.13
CA ARG A 72 11.87 11.38 0.47
C ARG A 72 11.87 12.75 1.13
N GLU A 73 12.52 12.84 2.29
CA GLU A 73 12.75 14.12 2.96
C GLU A 73 14.22 14.15 3.38
N GLY A 74 15.00 15.01 2.72
CA GLY A 74 16.43 15.02 2.94
C GLY A 74 17.06 13.71 2.48
N ASP A 75 17.79 13.05 3.38
CA ASP A 75 18.47 11.79 3.08
C ASP A 75 17.63 10.57 3.48
N ALA A 76 16.42 10.78 4.01
CA ALA A 76 15.59 9.69 4.49
C ALA A 76 14.32 9.55 3.66
N VAL A 77 13.79 8.33 3.63
CA VAL A 77 12.52 8.03 2.97
C VAL A 77 11.54 7.57 4.04
N TYR A 78 10.37 8.19 4.11
CA TYR A 78 9.35 7.91 5.11
C TYR A 78 8.13 7.27 4.48
N LEU A 79 7.48 6.36 5.22
CA LEU A 79 6.24 5.71 4.77
C LEU A 79 5.05 6.67 4.84
N CYS A 80 5.01 7.52 5.85
CA CYS A 80 3.91 8.45 6.10
C CYS A 80 2.56 7.75 6.14
N PRO A 81 2.40 6.68 6.96
CA PRO A 81 1.21 5.83 6.88
C PRO A 81 -0.08 6.53 7.28
N ARG A 82 0.01 7.51 8.16
CA ARG A 82 -1.15 8.24 8.67
C ARG A 82 -1.42 9.55 7.95
N ASN A 83 -0.59 9.89 6.97
CA ASN A 83 -0.83 11.05 6.15
C ASN A 83 -1.94 10.76 5.14
N ASP A 84 -2.71 11.79 4.81
CA ASP A 84 -3.78 11.65 3.84
C ASP A 84 -3.20 11.34 2.46
N ALA A 85 -3.81 10.39 1.78
CA ALA A 85 -3.46 10.10 0.39
C ALA A 85 -4.12 11.14 -0.50
N THR A 86 -3.34 11.77 -1.36
CA THR A 86 -3.88 12.71 -2.34
C THR A 86 -4.51 11.94 -3.50
N ARG A 87 -5.35 12.64 -4.29
CA ARG A 87 -5.92 12.03 -5.50
C ARG A 87 -4.84 11.52 -6.45
N ALA A 88 -3.77 12.29 -6.58
CA ALA A 88 -2.66 11.89 -7.44
C ALA A 88 -1.99 10.62 -6.93
N GLN A 89 -1.82 10.50 -5.62
CA GLN A 89 -1.24 9.31 -5.00
C GLN A 89 -2.14 8.08 -5.21
N VAL A 90 -3.44 8.24 -5.02
CA VAL A 90 -4.40 7.15 -5.22
C VAL A 90 -4.39 6.71 -6.69
N ALA A 91 -4.41 7.66 -7.62
CA ALA A 91 -4.37 7.34 -9.04
C ALA A 91 -3.07 6.61 -9.43
N CYS A 92 -1.96 7.02 -8.84
CA CYS A 92 -0.67 6.39 -9.07
C CYS A 92 -0.66 4.94 -8.58
N ILE A 93 -1.23 4.69 -7.40
CA ILE A 93 -1.34 3.34 -6.85
C ILE A 93 -2.20 2.46 -7.76
N PHE A 94 -3.35 2.98 -8.19
CA PHE A 94 -4.23 2.27 -9.13
C PHE A 94 -3.49 1.91 -10.42
N ASP A 95 -2.77 2.87 -10.99
CA ASP A 95 -2.02 2.64 -12.21
C ASP A 95 -1.00 1.53 -12.05
N ARG A 96 -0.26 1.56 -10.94
CA ARG A 96 0.74 0.54 -10.63
C ARG A 96 0.09 -0.82 -10.39
N TYR A 97 -1.05 -0.84 -9.72
CA TYR A 97 -1.76 -2.07 -9.41
C TYR A 97 -2.27 -2.76 -10.68
N LEU A 98 -2.70 -1.97 -11.66
CA LEU A 98 -3.31 -2.49 -12.89
C LEU A 98 -2.33 -2.81 -14.01
N ARG A 99 -1.06 -2.55 -13.82
CA ARG A 99 -0.06 -2.85 -14.86
C ARG A 99 0.23 -4.34 -15.02
#